data_ee17950187805be61f23fc63c56731bf
#
_entry.id   ee17950187805be61f23fc63c56731bf
#
_cell.length_a   1.000
_cell.length_b   1.000
_cell.length_c   1.000
_cell.angle_alpha   90.00
_cell.angle_beta   90.00
_cell.angle_gamma   90.00
#
_symmetry.space_group_name_H-M   'P 1'
#
loop_
_entity.id
_entity.type
_entity.pdbx_description
1 polymer ?
#
loop_
_entity_poly.entity_id
_entity_poly.type
_entity_poly.pdbx_seq_one_letter_code
_entity_poly.pdbx_strand_id
1 'polypeptide(L)'
;YMIQISDNTQQIQPSKIRKMFNKALEYDHVISFTLGEPDFTASPNVVEAGCRAIREGKTKYSENAGLLALRQAIAEYLHRTEGLSYDPASQIVVTPGAMGALFLALKVLLNPGDEVIVNEPCWTNYVQQIRMCGGVPVSVKTNAQRGFDLDVSAIAEAVTDKTKAIILNS
;
A
#
# COMPACT_ATOMS: atom_id res chain seq x y z
N TYR A 1 6.76 31.28 19.22
CA TYR A 1 7.27 29.89 19.14
C TYR A 1 6.88 29.35 17.77
N MET A 2 7.87 29.00 16.91
CA MET A 2 7.61 28.23 15.69
C MET A 2 7.47 26.74 16.09
N ILE A 3 6.35 26.14 15.70
CA ILE A 3 6.15 24.69 15.88
C ILE A 3 7.08 23.96 14.91
N GLN A 4 7.95 23.10 15.41
CA GLN A 4 8.78 22.23 14.57
C GLN A 4 7.99 20.97 14.20
N ILE A 5 8.09 20.56 12.93
CA ILE A 5 7.57 19.27 12.49
C ILE A 5 8.47 18.14 13.00
N SER A 6 7.92 16.93 13.15
CA SER A 6 8.67 15.80 13.70
C SER A 6 9.86 15.41 12.81
N ASP A 7 10.92 14.89 13.42
CA ASP A 7 12.15 14.48 12.72
C ASP A 7 11.85 13.40 11.66
N ASN A 8 10.93 12.47 11.95
CA ASN A 8 10.51 11.47 10.99
C ASN A 8 9.91 12.09 9.73
N THR A 9 9.14 13.18 9.88
CA THR A 9 8.53 13.90 8.76
C THR A 9 9.55 14.68 7.94
N GLN A 10 10.59 15.20 8.57
CA GLN A 10 11.65 15.93 7.88
C GLN A 10 12.44 15.06 6.88
N GLN A 11 12.49 13.75 7.12
CA GLN A 11 13.18 12.78 6.25
C GLN A 11 12.35 12.35 5.03
N ILE A 12 11.06 12.73 4.98
CA ILE A 12 10.14 12.29 3.93
C ILE A 12 10.33 13.16 2.68
N GLN A 13 10.57 12.50 1.56
CA GLN A 13 10.63 13.16 0.27
C GLN A 13 9.27 13.12 -0.43
N PRO A 14 8.82 14.23 -1.02
CA PRO A 14 7.63 14.25 -1.86
C PRO A 14 7.74 13.23 -3.01
N SER A 15 6.63 12.60 -3.35
CA SER A 15 6.57 11.63 -4.44
C SER A 15 7.05 12.25 -5.77
N LYS A 16 8.10 11.69 -6.35
CA LYS A 16 8.61 12.10 -7.67
C LYS A 16 7.56 11.88 -8.77
N ILE A 17 6.75 10.81 -8.65
CA ILE A 17 5.66 10.50 -9.57
C ILE A 17 4.61 11.63 -9.51
N ARG A 18 4.21 12.06 -8.32
CA ARG A 18 3.24 13.16 -8.16
C ARG A 18 3.80 14.48 -8.69
N LYS A 19 5.08 14.75 -8.48
CA LYS A 19 5.75 15.93 -9.05
C LYS A 19 5.70 15.93 -10.58
N MET A 20 5.97 14.80 -11.21
CA MET A 20 5.89 14.67 -12.66
C MET A 20 4.45 14.75 -13.18
N PHE A 21 3.50 14.14 -12.47
CA PHE A 21 2.07 14.28 -12.79
C PHE A 21 1.63 15.74 -12.78
N ASN A 22 1.95 16.48 -11.72
CA ASN A 22 1.60 17.90 -11.62
C ASN A 22 2.25 18.72 -12.75
N LYS A 23 3.51 18.40 -13.10
CA LYS A 23 4.18 19.07 -14.22
C LYS A 23 3.52 18.77 -15.56
N ALA A 24 2.99 17.56 -15.76
CA ALA A 24 2.29 17.18 -16.99
C ALA A 24 1.02 18.02 -17.21
N LEU A 25 0.37 18.49 -16.14
CA LEU A 25 -0.81 19.36 -16.22
C LEU A 25 -0.52 20.77 -16.80
N GLU A 26 0.74 21.14 -16.93
CA GLU A 26 1.18 22.41 -17.51
C GLU A 26 1.24 22.37 -19.06
N TYR A 27 0.96 21.22 -19.67
CA TYR A 27 1.06 20.99 -21.12
C TYR A 27 -0.25 20.48 -21.71
N ASP A 28 -0.61 20.94 -22.90
CA ASP A 28 -1.88 20.58 -23.55
C ASP A 28 -1.91 19.15 -24.12
N HIS A 29 -0.74 18.62 -24.54
CA HIS A 29 -0.63 17.31 -25.18
C HIS A 29 0.46 16.49 -24.51
N VAL A 30 0.06 15.61 -23.59
CA VAL A 30 0.99 14.75 -22.84
C VAL A 30 0.59 13.29 -22.96
N ILE A 31 1.55 12.46 -23.37
CA ILE A 31 1.43 11.01 -23.18
C ILE A 31 2.02 10.70 -21.80
N SER A 32 1.14 10.40 -20.83
CA SER A 32 1.53 10.22 -19.43
C SER A 32 1.78 8.75 -19.08
N PHE A 33 2.94 8.49 -18.45
CA PHE A 33 3.29 7.22 -17.84
C PHE A 33 3.49 7.35 -16.33
N THR A 34 2.86 8.36 -15.70
CA THR A 34 3.11 8.70 -14.30
C THR A 34 2.22 7.97 -13.31
N LEU A 35 0.92 7.91 -13.56
CA LEU A 35 -0.05 7.22 -12.72
C LEU A 35 -0.69 6.10 -13.53
N GLY A 36 -0.70 4.89 -12.96
CA GLY A 36 -1.45 3.77 -13.51
C GLY A 36 -2.88 3.78 -12.99
N GLU A 37 -3.83 3.83 -13.89
CA GLU A 37 -5.26 3.69 -13.59
C GLU A 37 -5.95 2.93 -14.74
N PRO A 38 -7.04 2.19 -14.44
CA PRO A 38 -7.82 1.55 -15.48
C PRO A 38 -8.40 2.58 -16.47
N ASP A 39 -8.38 2.26 -17.75
CA ASP A 39 -8.97 3.08 -18.82
C ASP A 39 -10.48 2.88 -18.99
N PHE A 40 -11.09 2.05 -18.14
CA PHE A 40 -12.51 1.77 -18.11
C PHE A 40 -13.14 2.17 -16.76
N THR A 41 -14.41 2.52 -16.79
CA THR A 41 -15.19 2.88 -15.60
C THR A 41 -15.59 1.64 -14.78
N ALA A 42 -16.05 1.86 -13.54
CA ALA A 42 -16.61 0.79 -12.72
C ALA A 42 -17.79 0.10 -13.45
N SER A 43 -17.89 -1.22 -13.30
CA SER A 43 -18.96 -1.98 -13.94
C SER A 43 -20.36 -1.55 -13.45
N PRO A 44 -21.40 -1.64 -14.31
CA PRO A 44 -22.75 -1.15 -13.97
C PRO A 44 -23.30 -1.71 -12.66
N ASN A 45 -23.07 -2.99 -12.37
CA ASN A 45 -23.52 -3.61 -11.12
C ASN A 45 -22.86 -3.02 -9.87
N VAL A 46 -21.60 -2.61 -9.97
CA VAL A 46 -20.90 -1.93 -8.86
C VAL A 46 -21.45 -0.52 -8.66
N VAL A 47 -21.67 0.21 -9.76
CA VAL A 47 -22.28 1.55 -9.72
C VAL A 47 -23.66 1.51 -9.09
N GLU A 48 -24.52 0.60 -9.57
CA GLU A 48 -25.89 0.46 -9.05
C GLU A 48 -25.93 0.02 -7.57
N ALA A 49 -25.02 -0.86 -7.16
CA ALA A 49 -24.90 -1.26 -5.75
C ALA A 49 -24.50 -0.07 -4.86
N GLY A 50 -23.57 0.77 -5.31
CA GLY A 50 -23.17 2.00 -4.60
C GLY A 50 -24.31 2.99 -4.50
N CYS A 51 -24.99 3.29 -5.62
CA CYS A 51 -26.14 4.19 -5.64
C CYS A 51 -27.27 3.70 -4.74
N ARG A 52 -27.57 2.40 -4.77
CA ARG A 52 -28.59 1.78 -3.91
C ARG A 52 -28.21 1.93 -2.43
N ALA A 53 -26.98 1.65 -2.05
CA ALA A 53 -26.53 1.79 -0.68
C ALA A 53 -26.71 3.23 -0.15
N ILE A 54 -26.41 4.23 -0.98
CA ILE A 54 -26.62 5.64 -0.63
C ILE A 54 -28.11 5.94 -0.46
N ARG A 55 -28.97 5.53 -1.39
CA ARG A 55 -30.42 5.73 -1.32
C ARG A 55 -31.05 5.06 -0.11
N GLU A 56 -30.52 3.90 0.31
CA GLU A 56 -30.94 3.17 1.50
C GLU A 56 -30.40 3.76 2.81
N GLY A 57 -29.66 4.87 2.75
CA GLY A 57 -29.10 5.55 3.93
C GLY A 57 -27.96 4.77 4.60
N LYS A 58 -27.27 3.88 3.90
CA LYS A 58 -26.08 3.17 4.40
C LYS A 58 -24.86 4.10 4.45
N THR A 59 -25.01 5.23 5.16
CA THR A 59 -24.01 6.29 5.27
C THR A 59 -23.61 6.56 6.73
N LYS A 60 -23.84 5.59 7.61
CA LYS A 60 -23.49 5.65 9.03
C LYS A 60 -22.11 5.08 9.28
N TYR A 61 -21.60 5.25 10.50
CA TYR A 61 -20.34 4.61 10.92
C TYR A 61 -20.41 3.10 10.75
N SER A 62 -19.31 2.53 10.27
CA SER A 62 -19.07 1.09 10.24
C SER A 62 -18.33 0.65 11.50
N GLU A 63 -18.21 -0.67 11.68
CA GLU A 63 -17.29 -1.26 12.64
C GLU A 63 -15.83 -0.84 12.33
N ASN A 64 -14.97 -0.80 13.35
CA ASN A 64 -13.56 -0.40 13.19
C ASN A 64 -12.80 -1.29 12.19
N ALA A 65 -13.11 -2.58 12.16
CA ALA A 65 -12.52 -3.52 11.20
C ALA A 65 -13.17 -3.46 9.79
N GLY A 66 -14.17 -2.62 9.59
CA GLY A 66 -15.00 -2.57 8.38
C GLY A 66 -16.25 -3.43 8.47
N LEU A 67 -17.18 -3.27 7.54
CA LEU A 67 -18.44 -4.00 7.51
C LEU A 67 -18.20 -5.51 7.48
N LEU A 68 -18.85 -6.27 8.38
CA LEU A 68 -18.70 -7.72 8.44
C LEU A 68 -19.07 -8.39 7.10
N ALA A 69 -20.13 -7.93 6.43
CA ALA A 69 -20.49 -8.45 5.12
C ALA A 69 -19.39 -8.30 4.06
N LEU A 70 -18.64 -7.18 4.08
CA LEU A 70 -17.50 -6.99 3.18
C LEU A 70 -16.35 -7.94 3.56
N ARG A 71 -16.05 -8.07 4.86
CA ARG A 71 -15.01 -8.98 5.33
C ARG A 71 -15.30 -10.45 5.00
N GLN A 72 -16.58 -10.86 5.07
CA GLN A 72 -17.04 -12.18 4.62
C GLN A 72 -16.83 -12.37 3.12
N ALA A 73 -17.23 -11.40 2.30
CA ALA A 73 -17.02 -11.45 0.86
C ALA A 73 -15.52 -11.51 0.48
N ILE A 74 -14.65 -10.81 1.23
CA ILE A 74 -13.19 -10.89 1.05
C ILE A 74 -12.69 -12.29 1.41
N ALA A 75 -13.13 -12.88 2.53
CA ALA A 75 -12.73 -14.23 2.93
C ALA A 75 -13.15 -15.28 1.88
N GLU A 76 -14.37 -15.19 1.36
CA GLU A 76 -14.88 -16.07 0.29
C GLU A 76 -14.07 -15.89 -1.00
N TYR A 77 -13.77 -14.65 -1.37
CA TYR A 77 -12.96 -14.38 -2.55
C TYR A 77 -11.56 -15.01 -2.43
N LEU A 78 -10.85 -14.77 -1.33
CA LEU A 78 -9.52 -15.31 -1.09
C LEU A 78 -9.52 -16.84 -1.04
N HIS A 79 -10.56 -17.43 -0.46
CA HIS A 79 -10.69 -18.89 -0.47
C HIS A 79 -10.86 -19.45 -1.89
N ARG A 80 -11.67 -18.81 -2.70
CA ARG A 80 -11.94 -19.25 -4.08
C ARG A 80 -10.77 -19.03 -5.03
N THR A 81 -10.04 -17.91 -4.93
CA THR A 81 -8.99 -17.53 -5.88
C THR A 81 -7.62 -18.04 -5.48
N GLU A 82 -7.33 -18.03 -4.18
CA GLU A 82 -5.98 -18.31 -3.65
C GLU A 82 -5.93 -19.57 -2.77
N GLY A 83 -7.07 -20.18 -2.45
CA GLY A 83 -7.15 -21.31 -1.52
C GLY A 83 -6.89 -20.94 -0.07
N LEU A 84 -6.87 -19.64 0.27
CA LEU A 84 -6.58 -19.14 1.61
C LEU A 84 -7.87 -19.03 2.42
N SER A 85 -7.82 -19.47 3.68
CA SER A 85 -8.96 -19.40 4.61
C SER A 85 -8.65 -18.44 5.76
N TYR A 86 -9.49 -17.41 5.90
CA TYR A 86 -9.41 -16.43 6.98
C TYR A 86 -10.74 -16.32 7.70
N ASP A 87 -10.71 -16.16 9.03
CA ASP A 87 -11.89 -15.80 9.80
C ASP A 87 -12.24 -14.32 9.55
N PRO A 88 -13.39 -14.02 8.94
CA PRO A 88 -13.76 -12.64 8.65
C PRO A 88 -14.02 -11.80 9.90
N ALA A 89 -14.28 -12.43 11.05
CA ALA A 89 -14.52 -11.72 12.29
C ALA A 89 -13.25 -11.17 12.94
N SER A 90 -12.11 -11.88 12.79
CA SER A 90 -10.88 -11.60 13.55
C SER A 90 -9.62 -11.40 12.72
N GLN A 91 -9.61 -11.85 11.45
CA GLN A 91 -8.39 -11.87 10.64
C GLN A 91 -8.42 -10.94 9.42
N ILE A 92 -9.48 -10.17 9.23
CA ILE A 92 -9.63 -9.24 8.11
C ILE A 92 -9.97 -7.85 8.65
N VAL A 93 -9.19 -6.86 8.22
CA VAL A 93 -9.43 -5.44 8.49
C VAL A 93 -9.49 -4.66 7.17
N VAL A 94 -10.53 -3.88 6.99
CA VAL A 94 -10.71 -3.00 5.82
C VAL A 94 -10.24 -1.60 6.18
N THR A 95 -9.44 -1.01 5.30
CA THR A 95 -8.89 0.34 5.48
C THR A 95 -9.26 1.26 4.30
N PRO A 96 -9.16 2.58 4.46
CA PRO A 96 -9.28 3.52 3.35
C PRO A 96 -8.10 3.40 2.39
N GLY A 97 -8.15 2.40 1.49
CA GLY A 97 -7.13 2.10 0.50
C GLY A 97 -5.91 1.34 1.06
N ALA A 98 -5.12 0.76 0.13
CA ALA A 98 -3.94 -0.04 0.45
C ALA A 98 -2.85 0.77 1.19
N MET A 99 -2.75 2.08 0.94
CA MET A 99 -1.83 2.97 1.67
C MET A 99 -2.10 2.98 3.18
N GLY A 100 -3.38 3.04 3.56
CA GLY A 100 -3.80 2.97 4.96
C GLY A 100 -3.44 1.61 5.57
N ALA A 101 -3.69 0.52 4.85
CA ALA A 101 -3.36 -0.83 5.30
C ALA A 101 -1.86 -1.01 5.57
N LEU A 102 -1.03 -0.61 4.61
CA LEU A 102 0.43 -0.69 4.74
C LEU A 102 0.95 0.16 5.91
N PHE A 103 0.46 1.40 6.03
CA PHE A 103 0.88 2.27 7.13
C PHE A 103 0.53 1.67 8.49
N LEU A 104 -0.70 1.16 8.65
CA LEU A 104 -1.13 0.54 9.91
C LEU A 104 -0.34 -0.73 10.20
N ALA A 105 -0.11 -1.59 9.21
CA ALA A 105 0.70 -2.80 9.37
C ALA A 105 2.13 -2.46 9.82
N LEU A 106 2.80 -1.52 9.14
CA LEU A 106 4.14 -1.08 9.51
C LEU A 106 4.17 -0.44 10.90
N LYS A 107 3.14 0.36 11.24
CA LYS A 107 3.08 1.02 12.55
C LYS A 107 2.90 0.04 13.71
N VAL A 108 2.21 -1.07 13.48
CA VAL A 108 2.04 -2.14 14.48
C VAL A 108 3.29 -2.99 14.62
N LEU A 109 4.05 -3.20 13.54
CA LEU A 109 5.20 -4.10 13.51
C LEU A 109 6.52 -3.45 13.93
N LEU A 110 6.71 -2.15 13.66
CA LEU A 110 8.02 -1.50 13.73
C LEU A 110 8.22 -0.68 15.01
N ASN A 111 9.34 -0.92 15.64
CA ASN A 111 9.97 0.00 16.58
C ASN A 111 11.02 0.88 15.86
N PRO A 112 11.45 2.00 16.46
CA PRO A 112 12.53 2.80 15.90
C PRO A 112 13.80 1.99 15.66
N GLY A 113 14.29 1.99 14.42
CA GLY A 113 15.48 1.25 14.00
C GLY A 113 15.26 -0.17 13.52
N ASP A 114 14.04 -0.71 13.58
CA ASP A 114 13.69 -1.99 12.94
C ASP A 114 13.78 -1.87 11.42
N GLU A 115 14.21 -2.93 10.77
CA GLU A 115 14.48 -2.97 9.34
C GLU A 115 13.33 -3.61 8.55
N VAL A 116 13.06 -3.05 7.37
CA VAL A 116 12.13 -3.61 6.38
C VAL A 116 12.82 -3.72 5.05
N ILE A 117 12.93 -4.94 4.54
CA ILE A 117 13.49 -5.20 3.21
C ILE A 117 12.46 -4.85 2.14
N VAL A 118 12.92 -4.15 1.09
CA VAL A 118 12.14 -3.83 -0.11
C VAL A 118 12.94 -4.16 -1.35
N ASN A 119 12.33 -4.80 -2.34
CA ASN A 119 12.98 -5.00 -3.64
C ASN A 119 12.94 -3.71 -4.46
N GLU A 120 14.01 -3.39 -5.20
CA GLU A 120 14.09 -2.25 -6.12
C GLU A 120 14.27 -2.73 -7.57
N PRO A 121 13.54 -2.12 -8.54
CA PRO A 121 12.62 -0.98 -8.38
C PRO A 121 11.32 -1.36 -7.67
N CYS A 122 10.75 -0.41 -6.91
CA CYS A 122 9.48 -0.57 -6.23
C CYS A 122 8.71 0.75 -6.19
N TRP A 123 7.48 0.68 -5.72
CA TRP A 123 6.70 1.89 -5.50
C TRP A 123 7.34 2.77 -4.43
N THR A 124 7.62 4.02 -4.78
CA THR A 124 8.42 4.95 -3.96
C THR A 124 7.84 5.22 -2.56
N ASN A 125 6.53 4.98 -2.36
CA ASN A 125 5.88 5.24 -1.09
C ASN A 125 6.21 4.20 -0.01
N TYR A 126 6.62 2.97 -0.36
CA TYR A 126 7.02 1.97 0.64
C TYR A 126 8.15 2.48 1.52
N VAL A 127 9.22 2.97 0.91
CA VAL A 127 10.38 3.54 1.61
C VAL A 127 9.96 4.69 2.54
N GLN A 128 9.06 5.56 2.06
CA GLN A 128 8.61 6.70 2.87
C GLN A 128 7.74 6.27 4.05
N GLN A 129 6.85 5.29 3.86
CA GLN A 129 6.03 4.76 4.95
C GLN A 129 6.85 4.05 6.02
N ILE A 130 7.87 3.27 5.63
CA ILE A 130 8.78 2.64 6.58
C ILE A 130 9.44 3.71 7.46
N ARG A 131 9.99 4.77 6.86
CA ARG A 131 10.60 5.89 7.58
C ARG A 131 9.61 6.61 8.49
N MET A 132 8.38 6.87 8.00
CA MET A 132 7.32 7.48 8.82
C MET A 132 6.99 6.65 10.07
N CYS A 133 7.08 5.33 9.96
CA CYS A 133 6.87 4.44 11.09
C CYS A 133 8.09 4.28 12.01
N GLY A 134 9.21 4.95 11.70
CA GLY A 134 10.45 4.87 12.47
C GLY A 134 11.37 3.73 12.06
N GLY A 135 11.01 2.96 11.02
CA GLY A 135 11.81 1.86 10.48
C GLY A 135 12.90 2.32 9.51
N VAL A 136 13.80 1.40 9.22
CA VAL A 136 14.91 1.57 8.27
C VAL A 136 14.61 0.72 7.01
N PRO A 137 14.43 1.35 5.83
CA PRO A 137 14.26 0.60 4.60
C PRO A 137 15.60 0.01 4.14
N VAL A 138 15.64 -1.29 3.90
CA VAL A 138 16.79 -2.04 3.35
C VAL A 138 16.47 -2.42 1.92
N SER A 139 17.15 -1.79 0.96
CA SER A 139 16.88 -2.02 -0.47
C SER A 139 17.68 -3.20 -1.01
N VAL A 140 16.99 -4.16 -1.63
CA VAL A 140 17.58 -5.25 -2.40
C VAL A 140 17.29 -5.03 -3.88
N LYS A 141 18.35 -4.81 -4.68
CA LYS A 141 18.21 -4.51 -6.10
C LYS A 141 17.90 -5.78 -6.89
N THR A 142 16.93 -5.69 -7.78
CA THR A 142 16.67 -6.69 -8.82
C THR A 142 17.46 -6.39 -10.09
N ASN A 143 17.54 -7.32 -11.01
CA ASN A 143 18.30 -7.18 -12.26
C ASN A 143 17.38 -7.09 -13.47
N ALA A 144 17.43 -5.99 -14.22
CA ALA A 144 16.64 -5.79 -15.44
C ALA A 144 16.94 -6.86 -16.52
N GLN A 145 18.18 -7.37 -16.60
CA GLN A 145 18.54 -8.44 -17.56
C GLN A 145 17.90 -9.79 -17.20
N ARG A 146 17.44 -9.95 -15.97
CA ARG A 146 16.69 -11.11 -15.46
C ARG A 146 15.20 -10.83 -15.30
N GLY A 147 14.67 -9.84 -16.03
CA GLY A 147 13.23 -9.49 -15.97
C GLY A 147 12.76 -8.91 -14.63
N PHE A 148 13.68 -8.39 -13.81
CA PHE A 148 13.41 -7.91 -12.44
C PHE A 148 12.96 -9.00 -11.47
N ASP A 149 13.29 -10.26 -11.73
CA ASP A 149 13.04 -11.36 -10.80
C ASP A 149 13.65 -11.09 -9.42
N LEU A 150 12.97 -11.58 -8.38
CA LEU A 150 13.45 -11.46 -7.01
C LEU A 150 14.72 -12.31 -6.84
N ASP A 151 15.74 -11.70 -6.30
CA ASP A 151 16.96 -12.39 -5.89
C ASP A 151 16.83 -12.87 -4.44
N VAL A 152 16.40 -14.12 -4.29
CA VAL A 152 16.17 -14.73 -2.97
C VAL A 152 17.47 -14.80 -2.15
N SER A 153 18.63 -15.01 -2.80
CA SER A 153 19.92 -15.05 -2.11
C SER A 153 20.27 -13.67 -1.56
N ALA A 154 20.13 -12.63 -2.39
CA ALA A 154 20.38 -11.25 -1.94
C ALA A 154 19.40 -10.81 -0.85
N ILE A 155 18.13 -11.25 -0.90
CA ILE A 155 17.18 -11.01 0.18
C ILE A 155 17.63 -11.70 1.46
N ALA A 156 18.06 -12.97 1.38
CA ALA A 156 18.54 -13.73 2.54
C ALA A 156 19.78 -13.09 3.17
N GLU A 157 20.73 -12.60 2.37
CA GLU A 157 21.92 -11.89 2.83
C GLU A 157 21.60 -10.54 3.50
N ALA A 158 20.49 -9.90 3.11
CA ALA A 158 20.03 -8.63 3.68
C ALA A 158 19.29 -8.80 5.02
N VAL A 159 18.94 -10.02 5.43
CA VAL A 159 18.27 -10.28 6.69
C VAL A 159 19.23 -10.10 7.87
N THR A 160 18.84 -9.32 8.85
CA THR A 160 19.56 -9.09 10.11
C THR A 160 18.65 -9.38 11.31
N ASP A 161 19.18 -9.34 12.51
CA ASP A 161 18.39 -9.45 13.75
C ASP A 161 17.37 -8.32 13.93
N LYS A 162 17.50 -7.22 13.15
CA LYS A 162 16.58 -6.08 13.14
C LYS A 162 15.48 -6.21 12.08
N THR A 163 15.59 -7.16 11.17
CA THR A 163 14.60 -7.32 10.09
C THR A 163 13.26 -7.79 10.67
N LYS A 164 12.21 -7.02 10.43
CA LYS A 164 10.84 -7.30 10.89
C LYS A 164 9.89 -7.69 9.77
N ALA A 165 10.13 -7.21 8.57
CA ALA A 165 9.25 -7.45 7.43
C ALA A 165 10.00 -7.39 6.10
N ILE A 166 9.38 -7.98 5.09
CA ILE A 166 9.76 -7.86 3.68
C ILE A 166 8.54 -7.38 2.92
N ILE A 167 8.69 -6.32 2.13
CA ILE A 167 7.65 -5.87 1.19
C ILE A 167 8.05 -6.35 -0.19
N LEU A 168 7.24 -7.22 -0.76
CA LEU A 168 7.40 -7.70 -2.14
C LEU A 168 6.47 -6.89 -3.05
N ASN A 169 7.07 -6.29 -4.07
CA ASN A 169 6.35 -5.59 -5.13
C ASN A 169 6.50 -6.40 -6.41
N SER A 170 5.40 -6.87 -6.97
CA SER A 170 5.31 -7.59 -8.24
C SER A 170 4.90 -6.68 -9.38
#